data_e4db6a2e69af2ffaee20177234b02e8a
#
_entry.id   e4db6a2e69af2ffaee20177234b02e8a
#
_cell.length_a   1.000
_cell.length_b   1.000
_cell.length_c   1.000
_cell.angle_alpha   90.00
_cell.angle_beta   90.00
_cell.angle_gamma   90.00
#
_symmetry.space_group_name_H-M   'P 1'
#
loop_
_entity.id
_entity.type
_entity.pdbx_description
1 polymer ?
#
loop_
_entity_poly.entity_id
_entity_poly.type
_entity_poly.pdbx_seq_one_letter_code
_entity_poly.pdbx_strand_id
1 'polypeptide(L)'
;MKIAFYGSSLLSSYWNGAATYYRGLLKALSKRGYDIVFYEPDVYDRQKHRDIKAPDWCSVVVYEPTAHALMQVASCAAQADVVVKASGVGFEDEALLHAVLDNARPDALTVFWDVDAPATLSELRNHAEHPLHETLKRIGLVLTYGGGDPVVWDYRALGAAECVPIYNALDPETHHPVAANPGFACDLAFLGNRLPDREARVDAFFFDPARVLGSQRFLLGGSGWGDKPLPANVSWLGHVGTRDHNAFNVTPKAVLNISRDSMAANGFSPATRVFEAAGAGACLITDAWLGVELFLTPGEEILVARDGADVAEIVRTLTPTRAKAIGAAALRRVLAEHTYTLRARLVDDIFKAHFERRAMEAAE
;
A
#
# COMPACT_ATOMS: atom_id res chain seq x y z
N MET A 1 -11.41 -17.69 -13.69
CA MET A 1 -12.33 -17.27 -12.60
C MET A 1 -12.61 -15.78 -12.74
N LYS A 2 -13.86 -15.38 -12.47
CA LYS A 2 -14.29 -13.98 -12.51
C LYS A 2 -14.23 -13.34 -11.12
N ILE A 3 -13.62 -12.16 -11.02
CA ILE A 3 -13.54 -11.39 -9.78
C ILE A 3 -14.40 -10.15 -9.90
N ALA A 4 -15.34 -9.93 -8.98
CA ALA A 4 -15.97 -8.64 -8.74
C ALA A 4 -15.25 -7.95 -7.59
N PHE A 5 -14.55 -6.85 -7.87
CA PHE A 5 -13.74 -6.14 -6.90
C PHE A 5 -14.33 -4.75 -6.60
N TYR A 6 -14.79 -4.55 -5.39
CA TYR A 6 -15.38 -3.28 -4.92
C TYR A 6 -14.35 -2.54 -4.08
N GLY A 7 -13.81 -1.45 -4.62
CA GLY A 7 -12.74 -0.68 -3.98
C GLY A 7 -12.90 0.82 -4.10
N SER A 8 -11.97 1.57 -3.52
CA SER A 8 -12.04 3.02 -3.43
C SER A 8 -11.86 3.73 -4.78
N SER A 9 -10.80 3.43 -5.53
CA SER A 9 -10.58 3.81 -6.93
C SER A 9 -9.36 3.10 -7.50
N LEU A 10 -9.47 2.63 -8.74
CA LEU A 10 -8.37 2.13 -9.56
C LEU A 10 -7.81 3.23 -10.46
N LEU A 11 -8.67 4.13 -10.93
CA LEU A 11 -8.33 5.13 -11.94
C LEU A 11 -7.64 6.36 -11.36
N SER A 12 -7.72 6.56 -10.03
CA SER A 12 -7.15 7.73 -9.36
C SER A 12 -6.39 7.36 -8.09
N SER A 13 -5.16 7.83 -7.99
CA SER A 13 -4.36 7.81 -6.76
C SER A 13 -4.55 9.07 -5.90
N TYR A 14 -5.43 9.97 -6.32
CA TYR A 14 -5.72 11.20 -5.58
C TYR A 14 -6.36 10.89 -4.22
N TRP A 15 -5.63 11.21 -3.14
CA TRP A 15 -5.97 10.84 -1.76
C TRP A 15 -6.32 9.35 -1.59
N ASN A 16 -5.65 8.49 -2.37
CA ASN A 16 -5.90 7.07 -2.42
C ASN A 16 -4.60 6.27 -2.55
N GLY A 17 -3.94 6.01 -1.44
CA GLY A 17 -2.68 5.24 -1.41
C GLY A 17 -2.85 3.78 -1.85
N ALA A 18 -4.06 3.22 -1.79
CA ALA A 18 -4.33 1.85 -2.20
C ALA A 18 -4.34 1.66 -3.73
N ALA A 19 -4.48 2.74 -4.52
CA ALA A 19 -4.57 2.63 -5.98
C ALA A 19 -3.35 1.92 -6.60
N THR A 20 -2.14 2.24 -6.16
CA THR A 20 -0.91 1.61 -6.66
C THR A 20 -0.89 0.11 -6.36
N TYR A 21 -1.33 -0.26 -5.16
CA TYR A 21 -1.45 -1.66 -4.74
C TYR A 21 -2.48 -2.41 -5.60
N TYR A 22 -3.69 -1.86 -5.77
CA TYR A 22 -4.72 -2.48 -6.62
C TYR A 22 -4.22 -2.67 -8.05
N ARG A 23 -3.59 -1.64 -8.64
CA ARG A 23 -3.06 -1.70 -10.01
C ARG A 23 -2.03 -2.80 -10.18
N GLY A 24 -1.04 -2.86 -9.31
CA GLY A 24 0.02 -3.86 -9.38
C GLY A 24 -0.52 -5.28 -9.23
N LEU A 25 -1.34 -5.50 -8.21
CA LEU A 25 -1.84 -6.83 -7.87
C LEU A 25 -2.89 -7.33 -8.88
N LEU A 26 -3.90 -6.51 -9.21
CA LEU A 26 -4.97 -6.93 -10.11
C LEU A 26 -4.46 -7.13 -11.54
N LYS A 27 -3.52 -6.30 -12.01
CA LYS A 27 -2.81 -6.52 -13.27
C LYS A 27 -2.08 -7.88 -13.30
N ALA A 28 -1.41 -8.21 -12.20
CA ALA A 28 -0.72 -9.50 -12.09
C ALA A 28 -1.70 -10.69 -12.01
N LEU A 29 -2.85 -10.55 -11.36
CA LEU A 29 -3.92 -11.56 -11.35
C LEU A 29 -4.55 -11.72 -12.74
N SER A 30 -4.81 -10.63 -13.47
CA SER A 30 -5.31 -10.69 -14.84
C SER A 30 -4.36 -11.46 -15.75
N LYS A 31 -3.04 -11.23 -15.66
CA LYS A 31 -2.02 -12.03 -16.36
C LYS A 31 -2.05 -13.53 -16.02
N ARG A 32 -2.67 -13.92 -14.91
CA ARG A 32 -2.90 -15.31 -14.48
C ARG A 32 -4.24 -15.88 -14.96
N GLY A 33 -5.00 -15.13 -15.77
CA GLY A 33 -6.25 -15.56 -16.38
C GLY A 33 -7.49 -15.24 -15.56
N TYR A 34 -7.42 -14.33 -14.60
CA TYR A 34 -8.60 -13.80 -13.91
C TYR A 34 -9.28 -12.74 -14.77
N ASP A 35 -10.60 -12.83 -14.93
CA ASP A 35 -11.46 -11.80 -15.50
C ASP A 35 -11.91 -10.88 -14.37
N ILE A 36 -11.48 -9.61 -14.39
CA ILE A 36 -11.65 -8.70 -13.27
C ILE A 36 -12.54 -7.54 -13.65
N VAL A 37 -13.58 -7.31 -12.84
CA VAL A 37 -14.39 -6.10 -12.90
C VAL A 37 -14.18 -5.31 -11.60
N PHE A 38 -13.66 -4.09 -11.71
CA PHE A 38 -13.44 -3.19 -10.59
C PHE A 38 -14.58 -2.17 -10.52
N TYR A 39 -15.26 -2.11 -9.38
CA TYR A 39 -16.34 -1.15 -9.10
C TYR A 39 -15.81 -0.06 -8.18
N GLU A 40 -15.88 1.21 -8.62
CA GLU A 40 -15.45 2.36 -7.85
C GLU A 40 -16.51 3.47 -7.83
N PRO A 41 -16.79 4.11 -6.67
CA PRO A 41 -17.73 5.21 -6.57
C PRO A 41 -17.12 6.50 -7.11
N ASP A 42 -17.94 7.35 -7.75
CA ASP A 42 -17.55 8.72 -8.13
C ASP A 42 -17.66 9.66 -6.93
N VAL A 43 -16.65 9.64 -6.06
CA VAL A 43 -16.57 10.47 -4.85
C VAL A 43 -15.20 11.14 -4.70
N TYR A 44 -15.14 12.18 -3.88
CA TYR A 44 -13.89 12.90 -3.53
C TYR A 44 -13.15 13.48 -4.75
N ASP A 45 -13.87 13.86 -5.79
CA ASP A 45 -13.29 14.38 -7.05
C ASP A 45 -12.27 13.44 -7.73
N ARG A 46 -12.23 12.15 -7.36
CA ARG A 46 -11.27 11.20 -7.92
C ARG A 46 -11.37 11.07 -9.42
N GLN A 47 -12.59 11.14 -9.97
CA GLN A 47 -12.80 11.06 -11.43
C GLN A 47 -12.26 12.29 -12.18
N LYS A 48 -12.14 13.43 -11.52
CA LYS A 48 -11.49 14.64 -12.06
C LYS A 48 -9.97 14.56 -11.98
N HIS A 49 -9.44 13.70 -11.09
CA HIS A 49 -8.02 13.54 -10.84
C HIS A 49 -7.53 12.15 -11.24
N ARG A 50 -8.04 11.60 -12.35
CA ARG A 50 -7.53 10.35 -12.91
C ARG A 50 -6.08 10.53 -13.34
N ASP A 51 -5.21 9.62 -12.92
CA ASP A 51 -3.79 9.59 -13.28
C ASP A 51 -3.46 8.44 -14.24
N ILE A 52 -4.42 7.52 -14.46
CA ILE A 52 -4.33 6.50 -15.51
C ILE A 52 -5.62 6.46 -16.35
N LYS A 53 -5.51 6.00 -17.58
CA LYS A 53 -6.66 5.59 -18.39
C LYS A 53 -7.21 4.26 -17.88
N ALA A 54 -8.47 3.94 -18.22
CA ALA A 54 -9.00 2.62 -17.97
C ALA A 54 -8.07 1.55 -18.60
N PRO A 55 -7.57 0.60 -17.81
CA PRO A 55 -6.64 -0.41 -18.30
C PRO A 55 -7.35 -1.45 -19.16
N ASP A 56 -6.62 -2.09 -20.06
CA ASP A 56 -7.11 -3.19 -20.91
C ASP A 56 -7.23 -4.54 -20.18
N TRP A 57 -6.56 -4.68 -19.04
CA TRP A 57 -6.54 -5.89 -18.23
C TRP A 57 -7.63 -5.96 -17.15
N CYS A 58 -8.49 -4.93 -17.02
CA CYS A 58 -9.56 -4.87 -16.03
C CYS A 58 -10.70 -4.00 -16.55
N SER A 59 -11.93 -4.48 -16.46
CA SER A 59 -13.10 -3.66 -16.68
C SER A 59 -13.34 -2.77 -15.46
N VAL A 60 -13.49 -1.44 -15.65
CA VAL A 60 -13.75 -0.52 -14.54
C VAL A 60 -15.14 0.08 -14.68
N VAL A 61 -15.95 -0.11 -13.65
CA VAL A 61 -17.30 0.46 -13.54
C VAL A 61 -17.27 1.57 -12.50
N VAL A 62 -17.39 2.81 -12.97
CA VAL A 62 -17.56 3.98 -12.09
C VAL A 62 -19.04 4.20 -11.87
N TYR A 63 -19.48 4.24 -10.61
CA TYR A 63 -20.89 4.42 -10.29
C TYR A 63 -21.15 5.70 -9.48
N GLU A 64 -22.32 6.28 -9.69
CA GLU A 64 -22.77 7.47 -8.95
C GLU A 64 -22.95 7.14 -7.46
N PRO A 65 -22.63 8.08 -6.54
CA PRO A 65 -22.80 7.88 -5.10
C PRO A 65 -24.27 8.01 -4.67
N THR A 66 -25.10 7.08 -5.13
CA THR A 66 -26.53 6.98 -4.80
C THR A 66 -26.86 5.56 -4.33
N ALA A 67 -27.85 5.43 -3.43
CA ALA A 67 -28.30 4.13 -2.94
C ALA A 67 -28.75 3.20 -4.09
N HIS A 68 -29.39 3.75 -5.13
CA HIS A 68 -29.81 2.98 -6.29
C HIS A 68 -28.63 2.40 -7.07
N ALA A 69 -27.62 3.23 -7.40
CA ALA A 69 -26.43 2.78 -8.11
C ALA A 69 -25.60 1.79 -7.28
N LEU A 70 -25.53 2.00 -5.95
CA LEU A 70 -24.89 1.06 -5.02
C LEU A 70 -25.54 -0.33 -5.11
N MET A 71 -26.87 -0.40 -5.04
CA MET A 71 -27.60 -1.68 -5.14
C MET A 71 -27.44 -2.33 -6.52
N GLN A 72 -27.40 -1.53 -7.59
CA GLN A 72 -27.15 -2.06 -8.94
C GLN A 72 -25.77 -2.70 -9.05
N VAL A 73 -24.69 -2.04 -8.60
CA VAL A 73 -23.34 -2.63 -8.66
C VAL A 73 -23.19 -3.80 -7.69
N ALA A 74 -23.82 -3.74 -6.52
CA ALA A 74 -23.80 -4.86 -5.57
C ALA A 74 -24.45 -6.14 -6.16
N SER A 75 -25.51 -6.00 -6.98
CA SER A 75 -26.16 -7.15 -7.64
C SER A 75 -25.24 -7.89 -8.63
N CYS A 76 -24.18 -7.23 -9.13
CA CYS A 76 -23.18 -7.86 -9.99
C CYS A 76 -22.34 -8.92 -9.28
N ALA A 77 -22.32 -8.93 -7.95
CA ALA A 77 -21.69 -9.99 -7.15
C ALA A 77 -22.20 -11.39 -7.51
N ALA A 78 -23.47 -11.50 -7.89
CA ALA A 78 -24.08 -12.77 -8.32
C ALA A 78 -23.41 -13.42 -9.56
N GLN A 79 -22.59 -12.68 -10.30
CA GLN A 79 -21.94 -13.17 -11.53
C GLN A 79 -20.47 -13.54 -11.34
N ALA A 80 -19.92 -13.37 -10.13
CA ALA A 80 -18.51 -13.58 -9.85
C ALA A 80 -18.26 -14.91 -9.11
N ASP A 81 -17.09 -15.49 -9.33
CA ASP A 81 -16.60 -16.65 -8.57
C ASP A 81 -15.95 -16.17 -7.26
N VAL A 82 -15.29 -15.02 -7.32
CA VAL A 82 -14.67 -14.35 -6.17
C VAL A 82 -15.23 -12.95 -6.05
N VAL A 83 -15.77 -12.63 -4.89
CA VAL A 83 -16.38 -11.33 -4.57
C VAL A 83 -15.54 -10.64 -3.52
N VAL A 84 -14.88 -9.56 -3.90
CA VAL A 84 -13.95 -8.82 -3.04
C VAL A 84 -14.54 -7.47 -2.67
N LYS A 85 -14.73 -7.18 -1.39
CA LYS A 85 -14.95 -5.83 -0.89
C LYS A 85 -13.68 -5.37 -0.16
N ALA A 86 -13.02 -4.36 -0.73
CA ALA A 86 -11.87 -3.76 -0.06
C ALA A 86 -12.32 -2.72 0.95
N SER A 87 -11.59 -2.62 2.08
CA SER A 87 -11.73 -1.48 2.99
C SER A 87 -11.22 -0.19 2.33
N GLY A 88 -11.52 0.94 2.92
CA GLY A 88 -11.05 2.24 2.44
C GLY A 88 -12.18 3.27 2.36
N VAL A 89 -11.86 4.44 1.83
CA VAL A 89 -12.78 5.57 1.78
C VAL A 89 -13.55 5.54 0.46
N GLY A 90 -14.76 5.01 0.51
CA GLY A 90 -15.71 4.92 -0.61
C GLY A 90 -17.01 5.66 -0.35
N PHE A 91 -18.11 5.11 -0.82
CA PHE A 91 -19.47 5.60 -0.61
C PHE A 91 -20.27 4.51 0.11
N GLU A 92 -20.77 4.82 1.31
CA GLU A 92 -21.59 3.89 2.13
C GLU A 92 -20.93 2.50 2.23
N ASP A 93 -19.64 2.45 2.62
CA ASP A 93 -18.81 1.25 2.55
C ASP A 93 -19.37 0.05 3.31
N GLU A 94 -20.03 0.27 4.46
CA GLU A 94 -20.69 -0.78 5.23
C GLU A 94 -21.94 -1.30 4.52
N ALA A 95 -22.80 -0.39 4.04
CA ALA A 95 -23.99 -0.77 3.29
C ALA A 95 -23.62 -1.52 2.00
N LEU A 96 -22.56 -1.11 1.33
CA LEU A 96 -22.03 -1.81 0.15
C LEU A 96 -21.54 -3.20 0.51
N LEU A 97 -20.80 -3.37 1.61
CA LEU A 97 -20.32 -4.68 2.07
C LEU A 97 -21.49 -5.63 2.32
N HIS A 98 -22.50 -5.19 3.05
CA HIS A 98 -23.71 -6.01 3.30
C HIS A 98 -24.42 -6.36 2.00
N ALA A 99 -24.68 -5.39 1.13
CA ALA A 99 -25.37 -5.62 -0.14
C ALA A 99 -24.58 -6.57 -1.07
N VAL A 100 -23.25 -6.47 -1.11
CA VAL A 100 -22.40 -7.37 -1.89
C VAL A 100 -22.47 -8.79 -1.36
N LEU A 101 -22.43 -9.00 -0.05
CA LEU A 101 -22.54 -10.31 0.58
C LEU A 101 -23.94 -10.94 0.40
N ASP A 102 -24.99 -10.12 0.43
CA ASP A 102 -26.37 -10.57 0.21
C ASP A 102 -26.62 -11.02 -1.25
N ASN A 103 -25.87 -10.48 -2.20
CA ASN A 103 -25.98 -10.82 -3.61
C ASN A 103 -24.95 -11.86 -4.09
N ALA A 104 -23.92 -12.15 -3.30
CA ALA A 104 -22.94 -13.16 -3.66
C ALA A 104 -23.59 -14.56 -3.73
N ARG A 105 -23.19 -15.35 -4.73
CA ARG A 105 -23.66 -16.74 -4.82
C ARG A 105 -23.16 -17.55 -3.62
N PRO A 106 -23.93 -18.58 -3.17
CA PRO A 106 -23.49 -19.43 -2.06
C PRO A 106 -22.17 -20.17 -2.33
N ASP A 107 -21.82 -20.40 -3.59
CA ASP A 107 -20.58 -21.07 -4.02
C ASP A 107 -19.42 -20.10 -4.31
N ALA A 108 -19.66 -18.79 -4.30
CA ALA A 108 -18.62 -17.79 -4.47
C ALA A 108 -17.74 -17.65 -3.21
N LEU A 109 -16.45 -17.37 -3.42
CA LEU A 109 -15.56 -16.96 -2.34
C LEU A 109 -15.77 -15.47 -2.03
N THR A 110 -16.25 -15.17 -0.81
CA THR A 110 -16.38 -13.81 -0.31
C THR A 110 -15.10 -13.37 0.39
N VAL A 111 -14.54 -12.24 -0.02
CA VAL A 111 -13.27 -11.72 0.49
C VAL A 111 -13.46 -10.30 1.02
N PHE A 112 -13.06 -10.06 2.26
CA PHE A 112 -12.82 -8.73 2.78
C PHE A 112 -11.32 -8.42 2.64
N TRP A 113 -10.98 -7.39 1.84
CA TRP A 113 -9.60 -7.01 1.61
C TRP A 113 -9.28 -5.73 2.36
N ASP A 114 -8.68 -5.87 3.52
CA ASP A 114 -8.38 -4.73 4.39
C ASP A 114 -7.05 -4.08 4.03
N VAL A 115 -7.12 -2.86 3.51
CA VAL A 115 -5.94 -2.08 3.10
C VAL A 115 -5.34 -1.24 4.24
N ASP A 116 -5.98 -1.20 5.41
CA ASP A 116 -5.48 -0.51 6.61
C ASP A 116 -5.87 -1.27 7.89
N ALA A 117 -5.54 -2.55 7.95
CA ALA A 117 -5.94 -3.46 9.02
C ALA A 117 -5.64 -2.96 10.45
N PRO A 118 -4.49 -2.32 10.75
CA PRO A 118 -4.27 -1.74 12.07
C PRO A 118 -5.31 -0.68 12.47
N ALA A 119 -5.75 0.16 11.54
CA ALA A 119 -6.78 1.17 11.80
C ALA A 119 -8.15 0.51 11.97
N THR A 120 -8.55 -0.39 11.07
CA THR A 120 -9.80 -1.14 11.14
C THR A 120 -9.92 -1.90 12.46
N LEU A 121 -8.89 -2.65 12.87
CA LEU A 121 -8.87 -3.39 14.13
C LEU A 121 -8.89 -2.50 15.36
N SER A 122 -8.26 -1.32 15.30
CA SER A 122 -8.36 -0.33 16.37
C SER A 122 -9.80 0.19 16.52
N GLU A 123 -10.48 0.45 15.41
CA GLU A 123 -11.88 0.88 15.41
C GLU A 123 -12.80 -0.20 15.98
N LEU A 124 -12.66 -1.45 15.54
CA LEU A 124 -13.43 -2.58 16.05
C LEU A 124 -13.26 -2.81 17.55
N ARG A 125 -12.03 -2.65 18.07
CA ARG A 125 -11.78 -2.74 19.53
C ARG A 125 -12.46 -1.64 20.33
N ASN A 126 -12.60 -0.45 19.75
CA ASN A 126 -13.19 0.71 20.43
C ASN A 126 -14.72 0.79 20.26
N HIS A 127 -15.30 0.06 19.31
CA HIS A 127 -16.73 0.12 18.97
C HIS A 127 -17.32 -1.30 18.89
N ALA A 128 -17.82 -1.82 20.01
CA ALA A 128 -18.39 -3.17 20.11
C ALA A 128 -19.61 -3.39 19.18
N GLU A 129 -20.34 -2.32 18.85
CA GLU A 129 -21.52 -2.33 17.98
C GLU A 129 -21.16 -2.16 16.48
N HIS A 130 -19.88 -2.17 16.14
CA HIS A 130 -19.48 -1.97 14.75
C HIS A 130 -20.00 -3.13 13.87
N PRO A 131 -20.69 -2.84 12.73
CA PRO A 131 -21.34 -3.86 11.91
C PRO A 131 -20.42 -4.95 11.40
N LEU A 132 -19.14 -4.67 11.24
CA LEU A 132 -18.14 -5.61 10.76
C LEU A 132 -17.99 -6.83 11.71
N HIS A 133 -18.26 -6.71 13.02
CA HIS A 133 -18.21 -7.85 13.95
C HIS A 133 -19.13 -9.01 13.52
N GLU A 134 -20.36 -8.69 13.11
CA GLU A 134 -21.29 -9.72 12.62
C GLU A 134 -20.99 -10.09 11.16
N THR A 135 -20.53 -9.14 10.36
CA THR A 135 -20.27 -9.34 8.94
C THR A 135 -19.06 -10.25 8.69
N LEU A 136 -18.04 -10.22 9.56
CA LEU A 136 -16.86 -11.09 9.47
C LEU A 136 -17.21 -12.57 9.44
N LYS A 137 -18.27 -12.99 10.13
CA LYS A 137 -18.74 -14.39 10.17
C LYS A 137 -19.27 -14.88 8.81
N ARG A 138 -19.62 -13.95 7.91
CA ARG A 138 -20.13 -14.22 6.55
C ARG A 138 -19.03 -14.18 5.49
N ILE A 139 -17.81 -13.79 5.88
CA ILE A 139 -16.68 -13.61 4.98
C ILE A 139 -15.85 -14.90 5.00
N GLY A 140 -15.63 -15.47 3.81
CA GLY A 140 -14.85 -16.69 3.66
C GLY A 140 -13.35 -16.48 3.84
N LEU A 141 -12.85 -15.26 3.54
CA LEU A 141 -11.43 -14.95 3.59
C LEU A 141 -11.19 -13.46 3.89
N VAL A 142 -10.31 -13.15 4.83
CA VAL A 142 -9.78 -11.81 5.03
C VAL A 142 -8.37 -11.74 4.42
N LEU A 143 -8.14 -10.80 3.52
CA LEU A 143 -6.82 -10.46 3.03
C LEU A 143 -6.42 -9.10 3.57
N THR A 144 -5.18 -8.95 4.01
CA THR A 144 -4.70 -7.68 4.57
C THR A 144 -3.47 -7.16 3.82
N TYR A 145 -3.34 -5.87 3.76
CA TYR A 145 -2.27 -5.13 3.09
C TYR A 145 -0.95 -5.16 3.89
N GLY A 146 -1.03 -5.50 5.18
CA GLY A 146 0.09 -5.61 6.09
C GLY A 146 -0.36 -6.10 7.46
N GLY A 147 0.50 -5.94 8.45
CA GLY A 147 0.21 -6.18 9.85
C GLY A 147 0.67 -7.53 10.41
N GLY A 148 1.09 -8.45 9.55
CA GLY A 148 1.68 -9.73 9.98
C GLY A 148 0.80 -10.59 10.89
N ASP A 149 1.44 -11.44 11.67
CA ASP A 149 0.77 -12.34 12.62
C ASP A 149 -0.15 -11.64 13.62
N PRO A 150 0.19 -10.46 14.18
CA PRO A 150 -0.72 -9.78 15.10
C PRO A 150 -2.09 -9.49 14.49
N VAL A 151 -2.11 -9.03 13.24
CA VAL A 151 -3.38 -8.76 12.52
C VAL A 151 -4.12 -10.05 12.22
N VAL A 152 -3.41 -11.13 11.86
CA VAL A 152 -4.02 -12.45 11.62
C VAL A 152 -4.69 -12.98 12.90
N TRP A 153 -4.02 -12.86 14.04
CA TRP A 153 -4.57 -13.29 15.33
C TRP A 153 -5.81 -12.48 15.72
N ASP A 154 -5.75 -11.16 15.56
CA ASP A 154 -6.87 -10.28 15.87
C ASP A 154 -8.11 -10.59 15.01
N TYR A 155 -7.95 -10.75 13.70
CA TYR A 155 -9.07 -11.12 12.81
C TYR A 155 -9.67 -12.49 13.13
N ARG A 156 -8.83 -13.47 13.45
CA ARG A 156 -9.30 -14.79 13.88
C ARG A 156 -10.04 -14.73 15.22
N ALA A 157 -9.54 -13.93 16.17
CA ALA A 157 -10.22 -13.72 17.45
C ALA A 157 -11.59 -13.03 17.28
N LEU A 158 -11.75 -12.20 16.23
CA LEU A 158 -13.04 -11.58 15.86
C LEU A 158 -13.96 -12.51 15.04
N GLY A 159 -13.54 -13.74 14.76
CA GLY A 159 -14.36 -14.74 14.08
C GLY A 159 -14.14 -14.87 12.58
N ALA A 160 -13.10 -14.25 11.99
CA ALA A 160 -12.71 -14.50 10.62
C ALA A 160 -12.28 -15.97 10.44
N ALA A 161 -12.82 -16.65 9.43
CA ALA A 161 -12.49 -18.04 9.14
C ALA A 161 -11.02 -18.20 8.73
N GLU A 162 -10.53 -17.30 7.88
CA GLU A 162 -9.15 -17.27 7.41
C GLU A 162 -8.70 -15.81 7.25
N CYS A 163 -7.44 -15.52 7.60
CA CYS A 163 -6.83 -14.21 7.40
C CYS A 163 -5.38 -14.39 6.91
N VAL A 164 -5.03 -13.73 5.79
CA VAL A 164 -3.70 -13.82 5.19
C VAL A 164 -3.20 -12.44 4.77
N PRO A 165 -2.01 -12.02 5.21
CA PRO A 165 -1.38 -10.80 4.75
C PRO A 165 -0.86 -10.91 3.31
N ILE A 166 -1.30 -10.00 2.46
CA ILE A 166 -0.82 -9.81 1.09
C ILE A 166 -0.16 -8.43 1.01
N TYR A 167 1.12 -8.40 1.34
CA TYR A 167 1.88 -7.17 1.48
C TYR A 167 1.99 -6.37 0.18
N ASN A 168 2.25 -5.08 0.33
CA ASN A 168 2.77 -4.26 -0.76
C ASN A 168 3.94 -4.94 -1.48
N ALA A 169 4.17 -4.53 -2.70
CA ALA A 169 5.24 -5.08 -3.52
C ALA A 169 5.70 -4.09 -4.60
N LEU A 170 6.71 -4.49 -5.32
CA LEU A 170 7.21 -3.79 -6.49
C LEU A 170 6.40 -4.14 -7.75
N ASP A 171 6.00 -3.13 -8.52
CA ASP A 171 5.75 -3.28 -9.96
C ASP A 171 7.00 -2.84 -10.74
N PRO A 172 7.80 -3.77 -11.31
CA PRO A 172 9.02 -3.42 -12.03
C PRO A 172 8.78 -2.64 -13.33
N GLU A 173 7.55 -2.62 -13.85
CA GLU A 173 7.21 -1.83 -15.03
C GLU A 173 7.08 -0.33 -14.68
N THR A 174 6.73 -0.01 -13.43
CA THR A 174 6.54 1.38 -12.96
C THR A 174 7.74 1.91 -12.18
N HIS A 175 8.38 1.05 -11.35
CA HIS A 175 9.51 1.44 -10.53
C HIS A 175 10.74 0.58 -10.87
N HIS A 176 11.73 1.23 -11.47
CA HIS A 176 12.97 0.60 -11.96
C HIS A 176 14.11 1.63 -12.00
N PRO A 177 15.38 1.20 -12.10
CA PRO A 177 16.50 2.10 -12.23
C PRO A 177 16.40 2.99 -13.48
N VAL A 178 16.70 4.27 -13.30
CA VAL A 178 16.75 5.28 -14.36
C VAL A 178 18.04 6.12 -14.23
N ALA A 179 18.32 6.95 -15.24
CA ALA A 179 19.39 7.94 -15.13
C ALA A 179 19.11 8.95 -14.04
N ALA A 180 20.15 9.35 -13.29
CA ALA A 180 20.05 10.39 -12.28
C ALA A 180 19.65 11.73 -12.91
N ASN A 181 18.80 12.48 -12.19
CA ASN A 181 18.43 13.84 -12.55
C ASN A 181 19.14 14.82 -11.58
N PRO A 182 20.10 15.63 -12.03
CA PRO A 182 20.84 16.56 -11.17
C PRO A 182 19.96 17.49 -10.33
N GLY A 183 18.71 17.77 -10.79
CA GLY A 183 17.75 18.58 -10.05
C GLY A 183 17.30 17.95 -8.71
N PHE A 184 17.50 16.64 -8.53
CA PHE A 184 17.17 15.92 -7.29
C PHE A 184 18.43 15.59 -6.46
N ALA A 185 19.61 16.04 -6.85
CA ALA A 185 20.85 15.73 -6.16
C ALA A 185 20.89 16.36 -4.76
N CYS A 186 20.96 15.53 -3.72
CA CYS A 186 21.05 15.94 -2.32
C CYS A 186 21.58 14.78 -1.44
N ASP A 187 21.80 15.06 -0.14
CA ASP A 187 22.25 14.05 0.81
C ASP A 187 21.10 13.15 1.28
N LEU A 188 19.93 13.75 1.56
CA LEU A 188 18.72 13.02 1.95
C LEU A 188 17.48 13.62 1.29
N ALA A 189 16.66 12.77 0.67
CA ALA A 189 15.35 13.17 0.14
C ALA A 189 14.22 12.48 0.88
N PHE A 190 13.12 13.20 1.07
CA PHE A 190 11.84 12.63 1.54
C PHE A 190 10.72 13.04 0.57
N LEU A 191 9.93 12.08 0.14
CA LEU A 191 8.76 12.31 -0.70
C LEU A 191 7.49 11.88 0.03
N GLY A 192 6.64 12.81 0.39
CA GLY A 192 5.37 12.50 1.04
C GLY A 192 4.56 13.76 1.30
N ASN A 193 3.23 13.62 1.19
CA ASN A 193 2.32 14.69 1.56
C ASN A 193 2.34 14.90 3.08
N ARG A 194 2.07 16.13 3.52
CA ARG A 194 1.87 16.45 4.92
C ARG A 194 0.56 15.83 5.41
N LEU A 195 0.66 14.88 6.31
CA LEU A 195 -0.48 14.19 6.92
C LEU A 195 -0.44 14.40 8.44
N PRO A 196 -1.58 14.72 9.11
CA PRO A 196 -1.61 14.98 10.54
C PRO A 196 -1.04 13.83 11.38
N ASP A 197 -1.32 12.58 11.01
CA ASP A 197 -0.89 11.36 11.68
C ASP A 197 0.57 10.94 11.38
N ARG A 198 1.32 11.77 10.66
CA ARG A 198 2.73 11.53 10.32
C ARG A 198 3.59 12.77 10.53
N GLU A 199 3.01 13.96 10.69
CA GLU A 199 3.78 15.21 10.71
C GLU A 199 4.83 15.24 11.82
N ALA A 200 4.47 14.85 13.04
CA ALA A 200 5.41 14.82 14.16
C ALA A 200 6.62 13.89 13.88
N ARG A 201 6.38 12.78 13.18
CA ARG A 201 7.47 11.86 12.77
C ARG A 201 8.34 12.48 11.67
N VAL A 202 7.76 13.24 10.75
CA VAL A 202 8.56 13.98 9.74
C VAL A 202 9.41 15.07 10.41
N ASP A 203 8.88 15.75 11.42
CA ASP A 203 9.68 16.67 12.21
C ASP A 203 10.89 15.97 12.84
N ALA A 204 10.67 14.86 13.54
CA ALA A 204 11.70 14.12 14.26
C ALA A 204 12.73 13.45 13.33
N PHE A 205 12.30 12.82 12.22
CA PHE A 205 13.16 11.99 11.36
C PHE A 205 13.73 12.73 10.14
N PHE A 206 13.20 13.91 9.77
CA PHE A 206 13.67 14.67 8.61
C PHE A 206 14.10 16.08 8.96
N PHE A 207 13.25 16.88 9.62
CA PHE A 207 13.58 18.29 9.87
C PHE A 207 14.59 18.49 11.00
N ASP A 208 14.52 17.70 12.08
CA ASP A 208 15.51 17.78 13.17
C ASP A 208 16.91 17.34 12.70
N PRO A 209 17.08 16.21 11.98
CA PRO A 209 18.35 15.89 11.31
C PRO A 209 18.84 16.98 10.37
N ALA A 210 17.96 17.62 9.59
CA ALA A 210 18.36 18.72 8.71
C ALA A 210 18.92 19.90 9.49
N ARG A 211 18.30 20.28 10.63
CA ARG A 211 18.82 21.36 11.51
C ARG A 211 20.21 21.04 12.06
N VAL A 212 20.43 19.80 12.47
CA VAL A 212 21.73 19.33 13.01
C VAL A 212 22.80 19.28 11.93
N LEU A 213 22.42 18.92 10.70
CA LEU A 213 23.33 18.73 9.56
C LEU A 213 23.30 19.94 8.60
N GLY A 214 23.41 21.14 9.11
CA GLY A 214 23.20 22.38 8.36
C GLY A 214 24.04 22.57 7.08
N SER A 215 25.14 21.83 6.92
CA SER A 215 25.98 21.86 5.69
C SER A 215 25.55 20.84 4.63
N GLN A 216 24.66 19.90 4.96
CA GLN A 216 24.15 18.87 4.04
C GLN A 216 22.83 19.32 3.42
N ARG A 217 22.56 18.88 2.20
CA ARG A 217 21.38 19.27 1.45
C ARG A 217 20.26 18.25 1.63
N PHE A 218 19.09 18.75 1.97
CA PHE A 218 17.88 17.98 2.14
C PHE A 218 16.84 18.38 1.09
N LEU A 219 16.11 17.40 0.56
CA LEU A 219 15.11 17.63 -0.49
C LEU A 219 13.76 17.07 -0.06
N LEU A 220 12.74 17.93 -0.06
CA LEU A 220 11.37 17.59 0.32
C LEU A 220 10.47 17.63 -0.90
N GLY A 221 9.83 16.50 -1.22
CA GLY A 221 8.76 16.41 -2.20
C GLY A 221 7.41 16.12 -1.53
N GLY A 222 6.34 16.55 -2.17
CA GLY A 222 4.96 16.33 -1.70
C GLY A 222 4.22 17.62 -1.40
N SER A 223 2.91 17.51 -1.26
CA SER A 223 2.00 18.63 -1.04
C SER A 223 1.77 18.92 0.44
N GLY A 224 1.31 20.15 0.76
CA GLY A 224 0.89 20.55 2.10
C GLY A 224 2.00 21.13 2.98
N TRP A 225 3.21 21.36 2.45
CA TRP A 225 4.36 21.87 3.22
C TRP A 225 4.61 23.39 3.08
N GLY A 226 3.82 24.09 2.25
CA GLY A 226 4.11 25.48 1.86
C GLY A 226 4.03 26.52 2.98
N ASP A 227 3.28 26.25 4.03
CA ASP A 227 3.12 27.12 5.21
C ASP A 227 4.07 26.74 6.37
N LYS A 228 4.81 25.62 6.24
CA LYS A 228 5.71 25.14 7.29
C LYS A 228 7.09 25.83 7.17
N PRO A 229 7.60 26.45 8.26
CA PRO A 229 8.97 26.97 8.26
C PRO A 229 9.98 25.84 8.06
N LEU A 230 10.77 25.93 6.99
CA LEU A 230 11.77 24.93 6.64
C LEU A 230 13.17 25.35 7.12
N PRO A 231 14.02 24.39 7.57
CA PRO A 231 15.45 24.64 7.77
C PRO A 231 16.12 25.18 6.49
N ALA A 232 17.14 26.02 6.63
CA ALA A 232 17.79 26.70 5.51
C ALA A 232 18.41 25.74 4.45
N ASN A 233 18.75 24.53 4.86
CA ASN A 233 19.33 23.50 4.01
C ASN A 233 18.28 22.50 3.44
N VAL A 234 16.98 22.77 3.63
CA VAL A 234 15.88 22.00 3.06
C VAL A 234 15.28 22.75 1.88
N SER A 235 15.27 22.13 0.72
CA SER A 235 14.57 22.63 -0.47
C SER A 235 13.25 21.86 -0.65
N TRP A 236 12.14 22.59 -0.87
CA TRP A 236 10.83 21.99 -1.14
C TRP A 236 10.47 22.13 -2.61
N LEU A 237 10.09 21.02 -3.25
CA LEU A 237 9.75 20.94 -4.66
C LEU A 237 8.23 21.04 -4.94
N GLY A 238 7.40 20.94 -3.90
CA GLY A 238 5.97 20.71 -4.11
C GLY A 238 5.67 19.29 -4.57
N HIS A 239 4.62 19.13 -5.36
CA HIS A 239 4.23 17.83 -5.90
C HIS A 239 5.27 17.32 -6.89
N VAL A 240 5.69 16.06 -6.69
CA VAL A 240 6.56 15.33 -7.63
C VAL A 240 5.68 14.34 -8.41
N GLY A 241 5.62 14.48 -9.72
CA GLY A 241 4.81 13.62 -10.57
C GLY A 241 5.35 12.19 -10.64
N THR A 242 4.46 11.22 -10.84
CA THR A 242 4.80 9.79 -10.85
C THR A 242 5.92 9.43 -11.82
N ARG A 243 5.98 10.08 -12.99
CA ARG A 243 7.06 9.90 -13.99
C ARG A 243 8.46 10.25 -13.46
N ASP A 244 8.54 11.11 -12.43
CA ASP A 244 9.79 11.57 -11.85
C ASP A 244 10.17 10.80 -10.58
N HIS A 245 9.29 9.91 -10.06
CA HIS A 245 9.53 9.15 -8.83
C HIS A 245 10.81 8.32 -8.88
N ASN A 246 11.08 7.65 -10.00
CA ASN A 246 12.30 6.84 -10.14
C ASN A 246 13.56 7.70 -10.06
N ALA A 247 13.59 8.84 -10.78
CA ALA A 247 14.72 9.78 -10.74
C ALA A 247 14.86 10.44 -9.36
N PHE A 248 13.71 10.78 -8.72
CA PHE A 248 13.71 11.30 -7.35
C PHE A 248 14.28 10.30 -6.34
N ASN A 249 14.01 8.99 -6.52
CA ASN A 249 14.51 7.95 -5.62
C ASN A 249 16.00 7.64 -5.85
N VAL A 250 16.45 7.55 -7.11
CA VAL A 250 17.83 7.08 -7.43
C VAL A 250 18.90 8.16 -7.35
N THR A 251 18.50 9.44 -7.46
CA THR A 251 19.48 10.56 -7.55
C THR A 251 20.09 10.99 -6.21
N PRO A 252 19.30 11.14 -5.12
CA PRO A 252 19.84 11.44 -3.79
C PRO A 252 20.84 10.39 -3.32
N LYS A 253 21.74 10.78 -2.40
CA LYS A 253 22.61 9.81 -1.72
C LYS A 253 21.80 8.77 -0.97
N ALA A 254 20.70 9.18 -0.31
CA ALA A 254 19.70 8.32 0.27
C ALA A 254 18.31 8.94 0.20
N VAL A 255 17.28 8.10 0.27
CA VAL A 255 15.88 8.49 0.45
C VAL A 255 15.34 7.99 1.77
N LEU A 256 14.38 8.73 2.34
CA LEU A 256 13.81 8.42 3.65
C LEU A 256 12.38 7.90 3.50
N ASN A 257 12.08 6.80 4.17
CA ASN A 257 10.72 6.37 4.47
C ASN A 257 10.37 6.70 5.91
N ILE A 258 9.19 7.23 6.13
CA ILE A 258 8.63 7.49 7.46
C ILE A 258 7.22 6.89 7.48
N SER A 259 7.02 5.90 8.35
CA SER A 259 5.75 5.23 8.52
C SER A 259 4.72 6.16 9.19
N ARG A 260 3.42 5.92 8.96
CA ARG A 260 2.35 6.50 9.78
C ARG A 260 2.41 5.91 11.19
N ASP A 261 1.90 6.62 12.19
CA ASP A 261 1.95 6.18 13.59
C ASP A 261 1.34 4.79 13.80
N SER A 262 0.18 4.53 13.21
CA SER A 262 -0.49 3.22 13.30
C SER A 262 0.33 2.09 12.70
N MET A 263 0.97 2.33 11.55
CA MET A 263 1.81 1.35 10.86
C MET A 263 3.09 1.05 11.66
N ALA A 264 3.72 2.09 12.21
CA ALA A 264 4.92 1.94 13.03
C ALA A 264 4.64 1.21 14.35
N ALA A 265 3.52 1.53 15.00
CA ALA A 265 3.10 0.91 16.26
C ALA A 265 2.74 -0.58 16.10
N ASN A 266 2.05 -0.94 15.01
CA ASN A 266 1.67 -2.33 14.76
C ASN A 266 2.84 -3.16 14.21
N GLY A 267 3.76 -2.55 13.46
CA GLY A 267 4.78 -3.25 12.70
C GLY A 267 4.23 -4.02 11.49
N PHE A 268 5.08 -4.79 10.84
CA PHE A 268 4.74 -5.66 9.69
C PHE A 268 3.92 -4.98 8.58
N SER A 269 4.06 -3.66 8.44
CA SER A 269 3.24 -2.85 7.52
C SER A 269 4.14 -1.97 6.65
N PRO A 270 4.91 -2.56 5.71
CA PRO A 270 5.79 -1.80 4.83
C PRO A 270 4.97 -0.84 3.96
N ALA A 271 5.38 0.43 3.92
CA ALA A 271 4.82 1.38 2.97
C ALA A 271 5.19 0.98 1.53
N THR A 272 4.36 1.35 0.54
CA THR A 272 4.67 1.15 -0.90
C THR A 272 6.04 1.69 -1.27
N ARG A 273 6.43 2.82 -0.67
CA ARG A 273 7.74 3.44 -0.89
C ARG A 273 8.93 2.53 -0.62
N VAL A 274 8.82 1.60 0.33
CA VAL A 274 9.91 0.64 0.62
C VAL A 274 10.25 -0.15 -0.64
N PHE A 275 9.24 -0.63 -1.35
CA PHE A 275 9.44 -1.40 -2.58
C PHE A 275 9.71 -0.52 -3.81
N GLU A 276 9.09 0.66 -3.89
CA GLU A 276 9.29 1.61 -4.99
C GLU A 276 10.72 2.16 -5.00
N ALA A 277 11.23 2.60 -3.86
CA ALA A 277 12.60 3.10 -3.74
C ALA A 277 13.64 2.00 -3.97
N ALA A 278 13.43 0.81 -3.37
CA ALA A 278 14.29 -0.35 -3.61
C ALA A 278 14.26 -0.78 -5.09
N GLY A 279 13.08 -0.75 -5.73
CA GLY A 279 12.91 -1.03 -7.15
C GLY A 279 13.64 -0.06 -8.08
N ALA A 280 13.75 1.21 -7.69
CA ALA A 280 14.59 2.20 -8.37
C ALA A 280 16.10 2.00 -8.13
N GLY A 281 16.49 1.15 -7.18
CA GLY A 281 17.89 0.96 -6.76
C GLY A 281 18.40 2.03 -5.80
N ALA A 282 17.50 2.71 -5.08
CA ALA A 282 17.86 3.74 -4.11
C ALA A 282 18.39 3.15 -2.79
N CYS A 283 19.31 3.86 -2.14
CA CYS A 283 19.63 3.62 -0.74
C CYS A 283 18.48 4.15 0.14
N LEU A 284 17.76 3.25 0.79
CA LEU A 284 16.62 3.60 1.62
C LEU A 284 17.02 3.63 3.09
N ILE A 285 16.68 4.73 3.77
CA ILE A 285 16.65 4.83 5.24
C ILE A 285 15.18 4.73 5.65
N THR A 286 14.84 3.93 6.64
CA THR A 286 13.48 3.87 7.20
C THR A 286 13.51 4.08 8.71
N ASP A 287 12.44 4.61 9.27
CA ASP A 287 12.17 4.53 10.70
C ASP A 287 12.10 3.07 11.15
N ALA A 288 12.44 2.79 12.39
CA ALA A 288 12.37 1.43 12.94
C ALA A 288 10.91 0.99 13.11
N TRP A 289 10.59 -0.19 12.58
CA TRP A 289 9.32 -0.88 12.79
C TRP A 289 9.53 -2.39 12.82
N LEU A 290 8.69 -3.10 13.55
CA LEU A 290 8.78 -4.54 13.74
C LEU A 290 8.52 -5.29 12.43
N GLY A 291 9.39 -6.23 12.06
CA GLY A 291 9.24 -7.06 10.86
C GLY A 291 9.89 -6.48 9.59
N VAL A 292 10.69 -5.41 9.67
CA VAL A 292 11.43 -4.87 8.51
C VAL A 292 12.33 -5.91 7.85
N GLU A 293 12.91 -6.80 8.66
CA GLU A 293 13.80 -7.89 8.25
C GLU A 293 13.14 -8.95 7.37
N LEU A 294 11.80 -9.03 7.37
CA LEU A 294 11.05 -9.92 6.47
C LEU A 294 11.11 -9.45 5.00
N PHE A 295 11.44 -8.20 4.79
CA PHE A 295 11.42 -7.57 3.48
C PHE A 295 12.81 -7.23 2.98
N LEU A 296 13.62 -6.59 3.82
CA LEU A 296 14.96 -6.13 3.50
C LEU A 296 15.86 -6.29 4.72
N THR A 297 17.09 -6.77 4.51
CA THR A 297 18.08 -7.00 5.57
C THR A 297 18.65 -5.67 6.08
N PRO A 298 18.44 -5.32 7.37
CA PRO A 298 18.99 -4.10 7.95
C PRO A 298 20.52 -4.03 7.85
N GLY A 299 21.05 -2.89 7.42
CA GLY A 299 22.46 -2.63 7.24
C GLY A 299 23.05 -3.08 5.90
N GLU A 300 22.38 -3.97 5.18
CA GLU A 300 22.81 -4.52 3.89
C GLU A 300 21.90 -4.09 2.73
N GLU A 301 20.58 -4.10 2.92
CA GLU A 301 19.56 -3.81 1.90
C GLU A 301 18.73 -2.57 2.26
N ILE A 302 18.70 -2.19 3.54
CA ILE A 302 18.01 -1.02 4.06
C ILE A 302 18.75 -0.49 5.30
N LEU A 303 18.71 0.81 5.53
CA LEU A 303 19.22 1.42 6.75
C LEU A 303 18.05 1.74 7.68
N VAL A 304 18.14 1.36 8.95
CA VAL A 304 17.07 1.53 9.94
C VAL A 304 17.49 2.55 10.98
N ALA A 305 16.66 3.55 11.21
CA ALA A 305 16.87 4.62 12.20
C ALA A 305 15.80 4.54 13.29
N ARG A 306 16.18 4.57 14.56
CA ARG A 306 15.26 4.56 15.72
C ARG A 306 14.71 5.95 16.00
N ASP A 307 15.50 6.98 15.63
CA ASP A 307 15.18 8.38 15.87
C ASP A 307 15.91 9.30 14.88
N GLY A 308 15.72 10.60 15.02
CA GLY A 308 16.39 11.61 14.18
C GLY A 308 17.91 11.67 14.38
N ALA A 309 18.43 11.31 15.56
CA ALA A 309 19.87 11.26 15.80
C ALA A 309 20.53 10.13 14.99
N ASP A 310 19.87 8.96 14.92
CA ASP A 310 20.30 7.87 14.06
C ASP A 310 20.27 8.29 12.57
N VAL A 311 19.22 9.00 12.11
CA VAL A 311 19.17 9.54 10.73
C VAL A 311 20.35 10.47 10.48
N ALA A 312 20.61 11.41 11.39
CA ALA A 312 21.73 12.37 11.25
C ALA A 312 23.07 11.64 11.19
N GLU A 313 23.28 10.64 12.02
CA GLU A 313 24.52 9.84 12.02
C GLU A 313 24.68 9.05 10.72
N ILE A 314 23.61 8.39 10.26
CA ILE A 314 23.61 7.65 8.98
C ILE A 314 23.95 8.60 7.83
N VAL A 315 23.27 9.74 7.71
CA VAL A 315 23.49 10.68 6.60
C VAL A 315 24.90 11.24 6.60
N ARG A 316 25.48 11.51 7.79
CA ARG A 316 26.83 12.02 7.96
C ARG A 316 27.90 11.02 7.55
N THR A 317 27.73 9.74 7.88
CA THR A 317 28.73 8.67 7.68
C THR A 317 28.55 7.90 6.38
N LEU A 318 27.36 7.95 5.77
CA LEU A 318 27.06 7.23 4.54
C LEU A 318 27.89 7.76 3.36
N THR A 319 28.73 6.88 2.81
CA THR A 319 29.48 7.19 1.59
C THR A 319 28.64 6.88 0.34
N PRO A 320 28.88 7.56 -0.79
CA PRO A 320 28.20 7.26 -2.06
C PRO A 320 28.39 5.80 -2.52
N THR A 321 29.56 5.21 -2.29
CA THR A 321 29.85 3.81 -2.62
C THR A 321 28.99 2.86 -1.80
N ARG A 322 28.87 3.08 -0.49
CA ARG A 322 28.03 2.26 0.39
C ARG A 322 26.54 2.42 0.03
N ALA A 323 26.11 3.64 -0.23
CA ALA A 323 24.72 3.91 -0.65
C ALA A 323 24.35 3.13 -1.92
N LYS A 324 25.23 3.15 -2.94
CA LYS A 324 25.03 2.36 -4.18
C LYS A 324 25.01 0.85 -3.92
N ALA A 325 25.86 0.35 -3.04
CA ALA A 325 25.88 -1.08 -2.71
C ALA A 325 24.58 -1.52 -2.04
N ILE A 326 24.07 -0.75 -1.07
CA ILE A 326 22.79 -1.00 -0.38
C ILE A 326 21.64 -0.95 -1.38
N GLY A 327 21.53 0.10 -2.20
CA GLY A 327 20.46 0.20 -3.19
C GLY A 327 20.47 -0.93 -4.22
N ALA A 328 21.65 -1.37 -4.66
CA ALA A 328 21.78 -2.51 -5.56
C ALA A 328 21.39 -3.84 -4.88
N ALA A 329 21.66 -4.02 -3.59
CA ALA A 329 21.25 -5.20 -2.84
C ALA A 329 19.74 -5.21 -2.63
N ALA A 330 19.15 -4.07 -2.23
CA ALA A 330 17.70 -3.91 -2.11
C ALA A 330 16.96 -4.22 -3.41
N LEU A 331 17.44 -3.68 -4.55
CA LEU A 331 16.86 -3.96 -5.87
C LEU A 331 16.84 -5.46 -6.18
N ARG A 332 17.95 -6.15 -5.97
CA ARG A 332 17.99 -7.62 -6.20
C ARG A 332 16.99 -8.35 -5.32
N ARG A 333 16.90 -8.00 -4.04
CA ARG A 333 15.97 -8.61 -3.08
C ARG A 333 14.51 -8.42 -3.49
N VAL A 334 14.10 -7.17 -3.79
CA VAL A 334 12.70 -6.90 -4.13
C VAL A 334 12.28 -7.50 -5.47
N LEU A 335 13.17 -7.57 -6.45
CA LEU A 335 12.91 -8.26 -7.72
C LEU A 335 12.74 -9.77 -7.54
N ALA A 336 13.52 -10.38 -6.65
CA ALA A 336 13.49 -11.82 -6.41
C ALA A 336 12.27 -12.25 -5.57
N GLU A 337 11.82 -11.44 -4.58
CA GLU A 337 10.91 -11.92 -3.55
C GLU A 337 9.69 -11.03 -3.30
N HIS A 338 9.71 -9.77 -3.76
CA HIS A 338 8.69 -8.78 -3.39
C HIS A 338 8.09 -8.05 -4.60
N THR A 339 7.66 -8.80 -5.62
CA THR A 339 6.92 -8.25 -6.77
C THR A 339 5.43 -8.55 -6.69
N TYR A 340 4.58 -7.74 -7.32
CA TYR A 340 3.15 -8.04 -7.42
C TYR A 340 2.87 -9.35 -8.18
N THR A 341 3.76 -9.78 -9.06
CA THR A 341 3.66 -11.11 -9.70
C THR A 341 3.72 -12.25 -8.68
N LEU A 342 4.61 -12.13 -7.68
CA LEU A 342 4.71 -13.11 -6.60
C LEU A 342 3.53 -13.02 -5.62
N ARG A 343 3.05 -11.81 -5.33
CA ARG A 343 1.84 -11.63 -4.51
C ARG A 343 0.61 -12.22 -5.20
N ALA A 344 0.46 -11.98 -6.51
CA ALA A 344 -0.64 -12.56 -7.28
C ALA A 344 -0.57 -14.09 -7.35
N ARG A 345 0.63 -14.68 -7.37
CA ARG A 345 0.79 -16.14 -7.25
C ARG A 345 0.25 -16.64 -5.91
N LEU A 346 0.63 -16.00 -4.81
CA LEU A 346 0.13 -16.37 -3.47
C LEU A 346 -1.41 -16.28 -3.41
N VAL A 347 -2.01 -15.18 -3.92
CA VAL A 347 -3.47 -15.02 -3.96
C VAL A 347 -4.13 -16.09 -4.82
N ASP A 348 -3.57 -16.41 -5.99
CA ASP A 348 -4.05 -17.48 -6.88
C ASP A 348 -4.01 -18.84 -6.18
N ASP A 349 -2.92 -19.15 -5.47
CA ASP A 349 -2.79 -20.42 -4.73
C ASP A 349 -3.83 -20.50 -3.60
N ILE A 350 -4.08 -19.40 -2.86
CA ILE A 350 -5.12 -19.32 -1.82
C ILE A 350 -6.53 -19.56 -2.42
N PHE A 351 -6.85 -18.85 -3.51
CA PHE A 351 -8.17 -18.98 -4.15
C PHE A 351 -8.40 -20.40 -4.67
N LYS A 352 -7.42 -21.01 -5.34
CA LYS A 352 -7.50 -22.38 -5.83
C LYS A 352 -7.70 -23.38 -4.69
N ALA A 353 -6.91 -23.28 -3.63
CA ALA A 353 -7.03 -24.14 -2.47
C ALA A 353 -8.41 -24.04 -1.81
N HIS A 354 -9.02 -22.83 -1.80
CA HIS A 354 -10.40 -22.68 -1.30
C HIS A 354 -11.41 -23.46 -2.14
N PHE A 355 -11.38 -23.32 -3.45
CA PHE A 355 -12.32 -24.03 -4.34
C PHE A 355 -12.09 -25.54 -4.36
N GLU A 356 -10.84 -26.01 -4.26
CA GLU A 356 -10.51 -27.43 -4.15
C GLU A 356 -11.07 -28.04 -2.86
N ARG A 357 -10.90 -27.38 -1.69
CA ARG A 357 -11.50 -27.83 -0.41
C ARG A 357 -13.00 -27.97 -0.52
N ARG A 358 -13.69 -26.95 -1.08
CA ARG A 358 -15.15 -26.99 -1.25
C ARG A 358 -15.62 -28.08 -2.20
N ALA A 359 -14.88 -28.34 -3.27
CA ALA A 359 -15.21 -29.42 -4.18
C ALA A 359 -15.10 -30.81 -3.52
N MET A 360 -14.11 -30.96 -2.61
CA MET A 360 -13.99 -32.21 -1.82
C MET A 360 -15.15 -32.38 -0.82
N GLU A 361 -15.49 -31.32 -0.08
CA GLU A 361 -16.61 -31.32 0.87
C GLU A 361 -17.96 -31.58 0.21
N ALA A 362 -18.17 -31.16 -1.04
CA ALA A 362 -19.40 -31.42 -1.79
C ALA A 362 -19.47 -32.84 -2.38
N ALA A 363 -18.34 -33.56 -2.40
CA ALA A 363 -18.25 -34.93 -2.90
C ALA A 363 -18.41 -35.99 -1.80
N GLU A 364 -18.34 -35.60 -0.53
CA GLU A 364 -18.62 -36.43 0.68
C GLU A 364 -20.11 -36.39 1.07
#